data_30c0b751463efe926306ebd68dc55079
#
_entry.id   30c0b751463efe926306ebd68dc55079
#
_cell.length_a   1.000
_cell.length_b   1.000
_cell.length_c   1.000
_cell.angle_alpha   90.00
_cell.angle_beta   90.00
_cell.angle_gamma   90.00
#
_symmetry.space_group_name_H-M   'P 1'
#
loop_
_entity.id
_entity.type
_entity.pdbx_description
1 polymer ?
#
loop_
_entity_poly.entity_id
_entity_poly.type
_entity_poly.pdbx_seq_one_letter_code
_entity_poly.pdbx_strand_id
1 'polypeptide(L)'
;MPNELKKLVVKEMVSRYRNVNNYLIVGYQGINPLQFNELRKDLRKKKIKLQVVKNSLAVIAFRELGNSGISDLIKGPSAIVISDEDPVVVAKETIEWLKKIPLLSLRGGFVEGTKLSANDINSLAKLPSLPVLHTQIVNNVNAPIVGVLNAFNAVFRNLANVFQGIKDKKEKNSV
;
A
#
# COMPACT_ATOMS: atom_id res chain seq x y z
N MET A 1 14.38 33.43 -18.21
CA MET A 1 13.00 33.90 -17.96
C MET A 1 12.04 32.72 -18.00
N PRO A 2 11.16 32.49 -17.05
CA PRO A 2 10.17 31.46 -17.16
C PRO A 2 9.15 31.90 -18.20
N ASN A 3 9.04 31.11 -19.27
CA ASN A 3 8.07 31.29 -20.33
C ASN A 3 6.66 31.27 -19.70
N GLU A 4 5.77 32.17 -20.07
CA GLU A 4 4.41 32.25 -19.51
C GLU A 4 3.68 30.91 -19.56
N LEU A 5 3.90 30.15 -20.65
CA LEU A 5 3.39 28.78 -20.79
C LEU A 5 3.86 27.84 -19.66
N LYS A 6 5.12 27.95 -19.20
CA LYS A 6 5.61 27.13 -18.08
C LYS A 6 4.94 27.49 -16.77
N LYS A 7 4.67 28.77 -16.54
CA LYS A 7 3.93 29.24 -15.35
C LYS A 7 2.49 28.74 -15.38
N LEU A 8 1.84 28.75 -16.54
CA LEU A 8 0.47 28.19 -16.68
C LEU A 8 0.44 26.69 -16.39
N VAL A 9 1.40 25.93 -16.93
CA VAL A 9 1.48 24.49 -16.66
C VAL A 9 1.74 24.22 -15.17
N VAL A 10 2.63 24.98 -14.51
CA VAL A 10 2.87 24.83 -13.07
C VAL A 10 1.60 25.15 -12.28
N LYS A 11 0.89 26.23 -12.58
CA LYS A 11 -0.38 26.58 -11.92
C LYS A 11 -1.42 25.48 -12.11
N GLU A 12 -1.53 24.92 -13.30
CA GLU A 12 -2.44 23.80 -13.57
C GLU A 12 -2.05 22.55 -12.76
N MET A 13 -0.76 22.23 -12.68
CA MET A 13 -0.27 21.14 -11.84
C MET A 13 -0.57 21.39 -10.35
N VAL A 14 -0.31 22.58 -9.85
CA VAL A 14 -0.60 22.96 -8.47
C VAL A 14 -2.10 22.81 -8.18
N SER A 15 -2.97 23.29 -9.07
CA SER A 15 -4.42 23.15 -8.87
C SER A 15 -4.90 21.70 -8.88
N ARG A 16 -4.29 20.84 -9.71
CA ARG A 16 -4.61 19.39 -9.76
C ARG A 16 -4.13 18.64 -8.54
N TYR A 17 -2.96 19.00 -8.02
CA TYR A 17 -2.33 18.26 -6.91
C TYR A 17 -2.68 18.84 -5.53
N ARG A 18 -3.31 20.01 -5.47
CA ARG A 18 -3.68 20.67 -4.21
C ARG A 18 -4.62 19.83 -3.34
N ASN A 19 -5.52 19.08 -3.98
CA ASN A 19 -6.52 18.25 -3.29
C ASN A 19 -6.09 16.79 -3.16
N VAL A 20 -4.89 16.42 -3.62
CA VAL A 20 -4.40 15.04 -3.58
C VAL A 20 -3.35 14.93 -2.50
N ASN A 21 -3.63 14.12 -1.49
CA ASN A 21 -2.71 13.89 -0.37
C ASN A 21 -1.79 12.70 -0.60
N ASN A 22 -2.11 11.84 -1.59
CA ASN A 22 -1.41 10.58 -1.82
C ASN A 22 -0.83 10.52 -3.23
N TYR A 23 0.49 10.52 -3.35
CA TYR A 23 1.17 10.34 -4.63
C TYR A 23 2.44 9.52 -4.49
N LEU A 24 2.64 8.62 -5.46
CA LEU A 24 3.82 7.78 -5.56
C LEU A 24 4.64 8.19 -6.80
N ILE A 25 5.95 8.10 -6.69
CA ILE A 25 6.89 8.41 -7.77
C ILE A 25 7.51 7.11 -8.26
N VAL A 26 7.32 6.85 -9.55
CA VAL A 26 7.77 5.64 -10.21
C VAL A 26 8.68 6.02 -11.38
N GLY A 27 9.84 5.38 -11.47
CA GLY A 27 10.73 5.49 -12.63
C GLY A 27 10.30 4.50 -13.71
N TYR A 28 10.25 4.96 -14.98
CA TYR A 28 9.80 4.15 -16.12
C TYR A 28 10.87 4.02 -17.21
N GLN A 29 12.14 4.03 -16.84
CA GLN A 29 13.24 3.98 -17.79
C GLN A 29 13.28 2.63 -18.53
N GLY A 30 13.27 2.67 -19.88
CA GLY A 30 13.41 1.48 -20.70
C GLY A 30 12.15 0.63 -20.88
N ILE A 31 10.97 1.10 -20.47
CA ILE A 31 9.71 0.38 -20.62
C ILE A 31 9.17 0.49 -22.05
N ASN A 32 8.64 -0.62 -22.57
CA ASN A 32 7.95 -0.64 -23.86
C ASN A 32 6.67 0.20 -23.80
N PRO A 33 6.39 1.06 -24.79
CA PRO A 33 5.18 1.89 -24.84
C PRO A 33 3.87 1.11 -24.73
N LEU A 34 3.83 -0.11 -25.26
CA LEU A 34 2.64 -0.99 -25.16
C LEU A 34 2.37 -1.37 -23.70
N GLN A 35 3.37 -1.85 -22.98
CA GLN A 35 3.27 -2.21 -21.57
C GLN A 35 2.90 -1.00 -20.69
N PHE A 36 3.44 0.18 -21.01
CA PHE A 36 3.11 1.40 -20.30
C PHE A 36 1.66 1.84 -20.52
N ASN A 37 1.09 1.62 -21.71
CA ASN A 37 -0.30 1.89 -22.00
C ASN A 37 -1.25 0.87 -21.31
N GLU A 38 -0.87 -0.40 -21.22
CA GLU A 38 -1.61 -1.41 -20.46
C GLU A 38 -1.66 -1.04 -18.97
N LEU A 39 -0.51 -0.74 -18.38
CA LEU A 39 -0.40 -0.25 -17.01
C LEU A 39 -1.32 0.97 -16.78
N ARG A 40 -1.31 1.94 -17.68
CA ARG A 40 -2.16 3.12 -17.58
C ARG A 40 -3.65 2.78 -17.66
N LYS A 41 -4.05 1.84 -18.52
CA LYS A 41 -5.43 1.39 -18.64
C LYS A 41 -5.92 0.70 -17.37
N ASP A 42 -5.11 -0.20 -16.82
CA ASP A 42 -5.49 -0.95 -15.62
C ASP A 42 -5.54 -0.08 -14.36
N LEU A 43 -4.57 0.82 -14.19
CA LEU A 43 -4.61 1.80 -13.11
C LEU A 43 -5.85 2.71 -13.20
N ARG A 44 -6.24 3.10 -14.42
CA ARG A 44 -7.46 3.90 -14.62
C ARG A 44 -8.74 3.16 -14.21
N LYS A 45 -8.83 1.84 -14.42
CA LYS A 45 -9.98 1.03 -13.96
C LYS A 45 -10.16 1.11 -12.45
N LYS A 46 -9.05 1.29 -11.72
CA LYS A 46 -9.01 1.43 -10.25
C LYS A 46 -8.93 2.89 -9.79
N LYS A 47 -9.36 3.83 -10.64
CA LYS A 47 -9.36 5.28 -10.38
C LYS A 47 -7.99 5.87 -10.04
N ILE A 48 -6.91 5.16 -10.34
CA ILE A 48 -5.54 5.60 -10.15
C ILE A 48 -5.06 6.27 -11.43
N LYS A 49 -4.56 7.50 -11.34
CA LYS A 49 -4.07 8.28 -12.47
C LYS A 49 -2.54 8.21 -12.54
N LEU A 50 -2.00 7.69 -13.65
CA LEU A 50 -0.57 7.72 -13.95
C LEU A 50 -0.27 8.91 -14.87
N GLN A 51 0.53 9.86 -14.40
CA GLN A 51 0.89 11.04 -15.15
C GLN A 51 2.42 11.16 -15.31
N VAL A 52 2.88 11.25 -16.54
CA VAL A 52 4.28 11.57 -16.84
C VAL A 52 4.44 13.08 -16.80
N VAL A 53 5.41 13.56 -16.05
CA VAL A 53 5.67 14.98 -15.88
C VAL A 53 7.12 15.31 -16.14
N LYS A 54 7.38 16.53 -16.56
CA LYS A 54 8.75 17.03 -16.67
C LYS A 54 9.27 17.35 -15.26
N ASN A 55 10.38 16.73 -14.87
CA ASN A 55 10.95 16.82 -13.53
C ASN A 55 11.12 18.27 -13.03
N SER A 56 11.65 19.16 -13.88
CA SER A 56 11.86 20.56 -13.49
C SER A 56 10.58 21.30 -13.16
N LEU A 57 9.45 21.00 -13.84
CA LEU A 57 8.15 21.61 -13.56
C LEU A 57 7.49 20.97 -12.34
N ALA A 58 7.62 19.66 -12.19
CA ALA A 58 7.13 18.94 -11.02
C ALA A 58 7.78 19.47 -9.74
N VAL A 59 9.09 19.61 -9.70
CA VAL A 59 9.82 20.15 -8.54
C VAL A 59 9.33 21.55 -8.16
N ILE A 60 9.06 22.43 -9.12
CA ILE A 60 8.54 23.77 -8.86
C ILE A 60 7.12 23.67 -8.29
N ALA A 61 6.24 22.90 -8.94
CA ALA A 61 4.85 22.75 -8.50
C ALA A 61 4.74 22.17 -7.09
N PHE A 62 5.53 21.15 -6.76
CA PHE A 62 5.52 20.55 -5.42
C PHE A 62 6.17 21.43 -4.34
N ARG A 63 7.15 22.28 -4.72
CA ARG A 63 7.70 23.27 -3.82
C ARG A 63 6.64 24.32 -3.45
N GLU A 64 5.82 24.76 -4.40
CA GLU A 64 4.69 25.68 -4.13
C GLU A 64 3.62 25.04 -3.24
N LEU A 65 3.47 23.70 -3.28
CA LEU A 65 2.57 22.95 -2.39
C LEU A 65 3.17 22.65 -1.01
N GLY A 66 4.40 23.11 -0.70
CA GLY A 66 5.05 22.90 0.59
C GLY A 66 5.81 21.57 0.72
N ASN A 67 5.77 20.72 -0.31
CA ASN A 67 6.37 19.38 -0.31
C ASN A 67 7.78 19.37 -0.92
N SER A 68 8.71 20.10 -0.32
CA SER A 68 10.09 20.29 -0.84
C SER A 68 10.94 19.01 -0.92
N GLY A 69 10.59 17.97 -0.15
CA GLY A 69 11.32 16.68 -0.12
C GLY A 69 11.18 15.81 -1.38
N ILE A 70 10.36 16.22 -2.35
CA ILE A 70 10.16 15.48 -3.61
C ILE A 70 11.34 15.62 -4.56
N SER A 71 12.09 16.70 -4.49
CA SER A 71 13.24 16.97 -5.36
C SER A 71 14.25 15.80 -5.39
N ASP A 72 14.42 15.14 -4.24
CA ASP A 72 15.36 14.01 -4.10
C ASP A 72 14.85 12.73 -4.74
N LEU A 73 13.53 12.57 -4.84
CA LEU A 73 12.87 11.38 -5.38
C LEU A 73 12.71 11.44 -6.90
N ILE A 74 12.67 12.65 -7.48
CA ILE A 74 12.51 12.84 -8.92
C ILE A 74 13.90 12.89 -9.59
N LYS A 75 14.49 11.72 -9.84
CA LYS A 75 15.76 11.58 -10.58
C LYS A 75 15.52 10.77 -11.85
N GLY A 76 15.85 11.35 -13.06
CA GLY A 76 15.63 10.70 -14.36
C GLY A 76 14.15 10.61 -14.77
N PRO A 77 13.79 9.77 -15.76
CA PRO A 77 12.41 9.65 -16.24
C PRO A 77 11.50 9.15 -15.14
N SER A 78 10.56 10.00 -14.71
CA SER A 78 9.68 9.76 -13.58
C SER A 78 8.22 10.00 -13.96
N ALA A 79 7.35 9.13 -13.48
CA ALA A 79 5.91 9.26 -13.55
C ALA A 79 5.34 9.38 -12.13
N ILE A 80 4.29 10.16 -11.99
CA ILE A 80 3.57 10.34 -10.73
C ILE A 80 2.29 9.53 -10.81
N VAL A 81 2.11 8.69 -9.83
CA VAL A 81 0.88 7.92 -9.60
C VAL A 81 0.08 8.68 -8.54
N ILE A 82 -1.13 9.06 -8.89
CA ILE A 82 -2.02 9.87 -8.08
C ILE A 82 -3.31 9.10 -7.85
N SER A 83 -3.79 9.07 -6.63
CA SER A 83 -5.12 8.54 -6.33
C SER A 83 -5.77 9.34 -5.21
N ASP A 84 -7.08 9.47 -5.33
CA ASP A 84 -7.95 9.97 -4.28
C ASP A 84 -8.42 8.84 -3.34
N GLU A 85 -8.03 7.59 -3.64
CA GLU A 85 -8.36 6.40 -2.85
C GLU A 85 -7.31 6.12 -1.76
N ASP A 86 -7.58 5.07 -0.98
CA ASP A 86 -6.74 4.58 0.12
C ASP A 86 -5.28 4.35 -0.34
N PRO A 87 -4.27 4.95 0.32
CA PRO A 87 -2.86 4.82 -0.05
C PRO A 87 -2.36 3.37 -0.06
N VAL A 88 -2.96 2.49 0.75
CA VAL A 88 -2.63 1.06 0.78
C VAL A 88 -2.99 0.38 -0.53
N VAL A 89 -4.14 0.72 -1.11
CA VAL A 89 -4.59 0.17 -2.40
C VAL A 89 -3.64 0.60 -3.51
N VAL A 90 -3.28 1.87 -3.54
CA VAL A 90 -2.34 2.42 -4.55
C VAL A 90 -0.97 1.76 -4.45
N ALA A 91 -0.46 1.58 -3.22
CA ALA A 91 0.82 0.92 -2.99
C ALA A 91 0.79 -0.54 -3.47
N LYS A 92 -0.27 -1.30 -3.16
CA LYS A 92 -0.43 -2.70 -3.62
C LYS A 92 -0.41 -2.81 -5.13
N GLU A 93 -1.25 -2.03 -5.80
CA GLU A 93 -1.35 -2.04 -7.25
C GLU A 93 -0.01 -1.66 -7.91
N THR A 94 0.64 -0.63 -7.39
CA THR A 94 1.94 -0.21 -7.91
C THR A 94 2.98 -1.33 -7.76
N ILE A 95 3.00 -2.03 -6.63
CA ILE A 95 3.94 -3.14 -6.39
C ILE A 95 3.60 -4.38 -7.23
N GLU A 96 2.34 -4.69 -7.46
CA GLU A 96 1.96 -5.76 -8.38
C GLU A 96 2.49 -5.51 -9.79
N TRP A 97 2.41 -4.26 -10.25
CA TRP A 97 2.96 -3.88 -11.55
C TRP A 97 4.49 -3.87 -11.58
N LEU A 98 5.14 -3.51 -10.47
CA LEU A 98 6.60 -3.64 -10.33
C LEU A 98 7.07 -5.10 -10.49
N LYS A 99 6.29 -6.05 -10.02
CA LYS A 99 6.59 -7.49 -10.20
C LYS A 99 6.39 -7.95 -11.65
N LYS A 100 5.39 -7.39 -12.36
CA LYS A 100 5.13 -7.71 -13.77
C LYS A 100 6.13 -7.07 -14.72
N ILE A 101 6.59 -5.86 -14.41
CA ILE A 101 7.51 -5.09 -15.25
C ILE A 101 8.77 -4.76 -14.43
N PRO A 102 9.84 -5.57 -14.55
CA PRO A 102 11.07 -5.36 -13.76
C PRO A 102 11.82 -4.07 -14.08
N LEU A 103 11.53 -3.44 -15.22
CA LEU A 103 12.09 -2.14 -15.63
C LEU A 103 11.43 -0.94 -14.89
N LEU A 104 10.32 -1.17 -14.23
CA LEU A 104 9.66 -0.17 -13.40
C LEU A 104 10.41 -0.08 -12.07
N SER A 105 10.70 1.12 -11.59
CA SER A 105 11.38 1.32 -10.31
C SER A 105 10.56 2.22 -9.39
N LEU A 106 10.31 1.77 -8.18
CA LEU A 106 9.68 2.59 -7.15
C LEU A 106 10.74 3.47 -6.49
N ARG A 107 10.53 4.78 -6.48
CA ARG A 107 11.49 5.73 -5.92
C ARG A 107 11.08 6.23 -4.55
N GLY A 108 9.80 6.27 -4.29
CA GLY A 108 9.23 6.77 -3.04
C GLY A 108 7.88 7.43 -3.31
N GLY A 109 7.37 8.12 -2.32
CA GLY A 109 6.11 8.85 -2.43
C GLY A 109 5.85 9.73 -1.24
N PHE A 110 4.68 10.34 -1.27
CA PHE A 110 4.14 11.09 -0.15
C PHE A 110 2.74 10.58 0.15
N VAL A 111 2.49 10.33 1.40
CA VAL A 111 1.19 9.91 1.92
C VAL A 111 0.87 10.80 3.10
N GLU A 112 -0.25 11.52 3.02
CA GLU A 112 -0.70 12.44 4.08
C GLU A 112 0.38 13.43 4.53
N GLY A 113 1.17 13.96 3.58
CA GLY A 113 2.24 14.92 3.87
C GLY A 113 3.55 14.31 4.38
N THR A 114 3.59 12.99 4.61
CA THR A 114 4.80 12.29 5.07
C THR A 114 5.56 11.71 3.89
N LYS A 115 6.87 11.96 3.82
CA LYS A 115 7.76 11.37 2.81
C LYS A 115 8.00 9.90 3.13
N LEU A 116 7.71 9.03 2.18
CA LEU A 116 7.94 7.59 2.29
C LEU A 116 9.05 7.15 1.33
N SER A 117 9.93 6.30 1.82
CA SER A 117 10.93 5.63 0.99
C SER A 117 10.31 4.45 0.23
N ALA A 118 11.04 3.89 -0.73
CA ALA A 118 10.61 2.70 -1.44
C ALA A 118 10.34 1.51 -0.50
N ASN A 119 11.13 1.37 0.58
CA ASN A 119 10.96 0.30 1.57
C ASN A 119 9.67 0.48 2.39
N ASP A 120 9.34 1.72 2.76
CA ASP A 120 8.13 2.02 3.53
C ASP A 120 6.88 1.74 2.68
N ILE A 121 6.91 2.07 1.39
CA ILE A 121 5.81 1.76 0.46
C ILE A 121 5.67 0.25 0.28
N ASN A 122 6.77 -0.51 0.24
CA ASN A 122 6.72 -1.97 0.23
C ASN A 122 6.07 -2.54 1.50
N SER A 123 6.32 -1.92 2.65
CA SER A 123 5.69 -2.29 3.92
C SER A 123 4.21 -1.94 3.93
N LEU A 124 3.84 -0.74 3.43
CA LEU A 124 2.43 -0.34 3.26
C LEU A 124 1.65 -1.32 2.38
N ALA A 125 2.22 -1.79 1.29
CA ALA A 125 1.55 -2.73 0.40
C ALA A 125 1.34 -4.12 1.02
N LYS A 126 2.07 -4.48 2.07
CA LYS A 126 1.85 -5.72 2.81
C LYS A 126 0.68 -5.61 3.81
N LEU A 127 0.27 -4.40 4.15
CA LEU A 127 -0.86 -4.19 5.07
C LEU A 127 -2.17 -4.65 4.41
N PRO A 128 -3.08 -5.27 5.15
CA PRO A 128 -4.43 -5.53 4.66
C PRO A 128 -5.20 -4.22 4.45
N SER A 129 -6.34 -4.29 3.77
CA SER A 129 -7.21 -3.12 3.59
C SER A 129 -7.73 -2.59 4.92
N LEU A 130 -8.10 -1.31 4.98
CA LEU A 130 -8.59 -0.65 6.19
C LEU A 130 -9.69 -1.44 6.94
N PRO A 131 -10.74 -1.98 6.28
CA PRO A 131 -11.76 -2.78 6.98
C PRO A 131 -11.18 -4.02 7.65
N VAL A 132 -10.20 -4.68 7.02
CA VAL A 132 -9.54 -5.87 7.58
C VAL A 132 -8.65 -5.48 8.75
N LEU A 133 -7.98 -4.34 8.72
CA LEU A 133 -7.21 -3.81 9.84
C LEU A 133 -8.10 -3.53 11.04
N HIS A 134 -9.27 -2.91 10.85
CA HIS A 134 -10.25 -2.68 11.92
C HIS A 134 -10.71 -4.01 12.54
N THR A 135 -11.00 -5.01 11.72
CA THR A 135 -11.37 -6.35 12.20
C THR A 135 -10.23 -6.99 13.01
N GLN A 136 -8.98 -6.84 12.57
CA GLN A 136 -7.82 -7.35 13.31
C GLN A 136 -7.64 -6.66 14.67
N ILE A 137 -7.86 -5.35 14.75
CA ILE A 137 -7.79 -4.62 16.01
C ILE A 137 -8.86 -5.15 16.98
N VAL A 138 -10.10 -5.28 16.51
CA VAL A 138 -11.20 -5.83 17.35
C VAL A 138 -10.90 -7.27 17.81
N ASN A 139 -10.40 -8.11 16.92
CA ASN A 139 -10.01 -9.47 17.27
C ASN A 139 -8.86 -9.50 18.28
N ASN A 140 -7.87 -8.64 18.15
CA ASN A 140 -6.75 -8.57 19.10
C ASN A 140 -7.22 -8.11 20.51
N VAL A 141 -8.20 -7.23 20.59
CA VAL A 141 -8.81 -6.81 21.86
C VAL A 141 -9.62 -7.96 22.50
N ASN A 142 -10.27 -8.78 21.68
CA ASN A 142 -11.04 -9.93 22.16
C ASN A 142 -10.17 -11.17 22.45
N ALA A 143 -8.99 -11.28 21.86
CA ALA A 143 -8.11 -12.44 21.98
C ALA A 143 -7.81 -12.85 23.45
N PRO A 144 -7.51 -11.93 24.39
CA PRO A 144 -7.28 -12.29 25.79
C PRO A 144 -8.50 -12.94 26.44
N ILE A 145 -9.70 -12.43 26.16
CA ILE A 145 -10.97 -12.96 26.72
C ILE A 145 -11.22 -14.39 26.23
N VAL A 146 -11.07 -14.59 24.91
CA VAL A 146 -11.18 -15.91 24.27
C VAL A 146 -10.08 -16.85 24.81
N GLY A 147 -8.87 -16.35 25.04
CA GLY A 147 -7.77 -17.11 25.63
C GLY A 147 -8.11 -17.67 27.01
N VAL A 148 -8.68 -16.85 27.89
CA VAL A 148 -9.13 -17.29 29.22
C VAL A 148 -10.25 -18.35 29.13
N LEU A 149 -11.23 -18.12 28.28
CA LEU A 149 -12.30 -19.11 28.05
C LEU A 149 -11.76 -20.44 27.53
N ASN A 150 -10.80 -20.38 26.60
CA ASN A 150 -10.15 -21.59 26.06
C ASN A 150 -9.35 -22.33 27.14
N ALA A 151 -8.70 -21.63 28.06
CA ALA A 151 -7.96 -22.23 29.15
C ALA A 151 -8.92 -23.01 30.09
N PHE A 152 -10.07 -22.44 30.44
CA PHE A 152 -11.11 -23.15 31.22
C PHE A 152 -11.63 -24.37 30.44
N ASN A 153 -11.98 -24.20 29.18
CA ASN A 153 -12.46 -25.30 28.35
C ASN A 153 -11.43 -26.42 28.18
N ALA A 154 -10.13 -26.10 28.18
CA ALA A 154 -9.06 -27.10 28.09
C ALA A 154 -9.03 -28.01 29.32
N VAL A 155 -9.29 -27.47 30.53
CA VAL A 155 -9.36 -28.27 31.76
C VAL A 155 -10.50 -29.29 31.67
N PHE A 156 -11.68 -28.85 31.22
CA PHE A 156 -12.83 -29.75 31.06
C PHE A 156 -12.61 -30.82 30.01
N ARG A 157 -11.99 -30.45 28.86
CA ARG A 157 -11.63 -31.41 27.82
C ARG A 157 -10.61 -32.43 28.32
N ASN A 158 -9.60 -32.00 29.05
CA ASN A 158 -8.60 -32.91 29.62
C ASN A 158 -9.19 -33.88 30.59
N LEU A 159 -10.13 -33.46 31.48
CA LEU A 159 -10.86 -34.33 32.35
C LEU A 159 -11.68 -35.36 31.59
N ALA A 160 -12.44 -34.91 30.56
CA ALA A 160 -13.21 -35.80 29.71
C ALA A 160 -12.34 -36.84 29.00
N ASN A 161 -11.19 -36.43 28.47
CA ASN A 161 -10.25 -37.31 27.83
C ASN A 161 -9.65 -38.37 28.78
N VAL A 162 -9.38 -37.98 30.05
CA VAL A 162 -8.92 -38.93 31.07
C VAL A 162 -10.01 -39.98 31.36
N PHE A 163 -11.27 -39.59 31.52
CA PHE A 163 -12.38 -40.53 31.73
C PHE A 163 -12.56 -41.46 30.54
N GLN A 164 -12.46 -40.93 29.33
CA GLN A 164 -12.56 -41.73 28.11
C GLN A 164 -11.38 -42.73 27.99
N GLY A 165 -10.17 -42.31 28.30
CA GLY A 165 -8.99 -43.18 28.35
C GLY A 165 -9.09 -44.31 29.43
N ILE A 166 -9.71 -44.01 30.56
CA ILE A 166 -10.00 -45.05 31.63
C ILE A 166 -11.02 -46.07 31.10
N LYS A 167 -12.07 -45.59 30.43
CA LYS A 167 -13.10 -46.47 29.84
C LYS A 167 -12.47 -47.39 28.82
N ASP A 168 -11.70 -46.86 27.86
CA ASP A 168 -11.04 -47.60 26.78
C ASP A 168 -10.06 -48.67 27.35
N LYS A 169 -9.35 -48.33 28.43
CA LYS A 169 -8.48 -49.30 29.13
C LYS A 169 -9.27 -50.41 29.82
N LYS A 170 -10.42 -50.12 30.42
CA LYS A 170 -11.28 -51.14 31.04
C LYS A 170 -11.85 -52.08 29.98
N GLU A 171 -12.33 -51.56 28.88
CA GLU A 171 -12.86 -52.37 27.78
C GLU A 171 -11.78 -53.29 27.14
N LYS A 172 -10.54 -52.83 27.02
CA LYS A 172 -9.41 -53.64 26.52
C LYS A 172 -8.95 -54.73 27.52
N ASN A 173 -9.14 -54.52 28.83
CA ASN A 173 -8.79 -55.50 29.85
C ASN A 173 -9.92 -56.48 30.18
N SER A 174 -11.08 -56.33 29.54
CA SER A 174 -12.26 -57.17 29.74
C SER A 174 -12.47 -58.21 28.61
N VAL A 175 -11.53 -58.26 27.69
CA VAL A 175 -11.38 -59.27 26.62
C VAL A 175 -10.15 -60.12 26.89
#